data_adce23f6dcdb68bee944b1b113f92c28
#
_entry.id   adce23f6dcdb68bee944b1b113f92c28
#
_cell.length_a   1.000
_cell.length_b   1.000
_cell.length_c   1.000
_cell.angle_alpha   90.00
_cell.angle_beta   90.00
_cell.angle_gamma   90.00
#
_symmetry.space_group_name_H-M   'P 1'
#
loop_
_entity.id
_entity.type
_entity.pdbx_description
1 polymer ?
#
loop_
_entity_poly.entity_id
_entity_poly.type
_entity_poly.pdbx_seq_one_letter_code
_entity_poly.pdbx_strand_id
1 'polypeptide(L)'
;MRNTSTVTLSLLIKCWAFIFLSSALFAESIGVMSYNIHRGGIIHNKQPLSQTAKGIQLAKADIVGIQETRSPKGDTLVDLAKLLGWNHDEGSGIVTRYEIVDSLKSGVSVKLDSGRHAYVFNVHLPSHPYQPYQLLEIRPKWHKHTNNITFIETEAEAIEWAKKARGAEIGKVLRQVKSLPDKDGPVFVVGDFNEPSHLDWTKAAAKAGRHPIKVAYPTSTEMAQAGFRDSYRTIYPDEMKNPGITWSPAYQVGDPRTHHDRIDFVYFKGKGLEVKEVKILGENEEYADLVVSPYPSDHRAVVATFTLK
;
A
#
# COMPACT_ATOMS: atom_id res chain seq x y z
N MET A 1 80.79 -14.36 52.94
CA MET A 1 79.81 -15.24 52.28
C MET A 1 78.42 -14.71 52.65
N ARG A 2 77.79 -13.92 51.81
CA ARG A 2 76.37 -13.49 51.99
C ARG A 2 75.70 -13.73 50.68
N ASN A 3 74.73 -14.66 50.72
CA ASN A 3 73.80 -14.92 49.61
C ASN A 3 72.77 -13.81 49.53
N THR A 4 72.63 -13.20 48.39
CA THR A 4 71.54 -12.30 48.07
C THR A 4 70.60 -13.01 47.07
N SER A 5 69.44 -13.41 47.53
CA SER A 5 68.37 -13.96 46.70
C SER A 5 67.57 -12.82 46.05
N THR A 6 67.61 -12.78 44.75
CA THR A 6 66.78 -11.81 43.93
C THR A 6 65.42 -12.41 43.71
N VAL A 7 64.36 -11.74 44.22
CA VAL A 7 62.94 -12.10 43.97
C VAL A 7 62.50 -11.33 42.73
N THR A 8 62.22 -12.07 41.68
CA THR A 8 61.64 -11.52 40.44
C THR A 8 60.12 -11.49 40.56
N LEU A 9 59.57 -10.28 40.61
CA LEU A 9 58.13 -10.06 40.66
C LEU A 9 57.55 -10.04 39.22
N SER A 10 56.89 -11.11 38.83
CA SER A 10 56.16 -11.19 37.51
C SER A 10 54.83 -10.46 37.59
N LEU A 11 54.75 -9.32 36.90
CA LEU A 11 53.51 -8.53 36.75
C LEU A 11 52.70 -9.13 35.60
N LEU A 12 51.65 -9.90 35.92
CA LEU A 12 50.66 -10.40 34.96
C LEU A 12 49.67 -9.29 34.63
N ILE A 13 49.87 -8.58 33.51
CA ILE A 13 48.91 -7.65 32.94
C ILE A 13 47.82 -8.48 32.24
N LYS A 14 46.64 -8.58 32.86
CA LYS A 14 45.44 -9.10 32.19
C LYS A 14 44.88 -8.03 31.26
N CYS A 15 45.21 -8.11 29.97
CA CYS A 15 44.51 -7.34 28.92
C CYS A 15 43.10 -7.88 28.76
N TRP A 16 42.11 -7.14 29.25
CA TRP A 16 40.72 -7.32 28.89
C TRP A 16 40.51 -6.67 27.51
N ALA A 17 40.49 -7.48 26.47
CA ALA A 17 40.04 -7.03 25.16
C ALA A 17 38.52 -6.81 25.23
N PHE A 18 38.07 -5.57 25.36
CA PHE A 18 36.69 -5.20 25.10
C PHE A 18 36.45 -5.36 23.60
N ILE A 19 35.83 -6.46 23.20
CA ILE A 19 35.26 -6.63 21.87
C ILE A 19 34.02 -5.73 21.84
N PHE A 20 34.18 -4.50 21.32
CA PHE A 20 33.07 -3.72 20.86
C PHE A 20 32.48 -4.46 19.64
N LEU A 21 31.46 -5.31 19.85
CA LEU A 21 30.56 -5.66 18.78
C LEU A 21 29.84 -4.36 18.36
N SER A 22 30.41 -3.69 17.35
CA SER A 22 29.61 -2.72 16.59
C SER A 22 28.49 -3.53 15.95
N SER A 23 27.29 -3.49 16.54
CA SER A 23 26.06 -3.88 15.84
C SER A 23 25.98 -2.95 14.63
N ALA A 24 26.47 -3.42 13.49
CA ALA A 24 26.12 -2.79 12.23
C ALA A 24 24.59 -2.74 12.22
N LEU A 25 24.04 -1.54 12.32
CA LEU A 25 22.61 -1.30 12.13
C LEU A 25 22.33 -1.67 10.67
N PHE A 26 22.03 -2.95 10.45
CA PHE A 26 21.50 -3.37 9.16
C PHE A 26 20.16 -2.67 8.99
N ALA A 27 20.02 -1.90 7.92
CA ALA A 27 18.76 -1.28 7.60
C ALA A 27 17.70 -2.38 7.44
N GLU A 28 16.64 -2.30 8.23
CA GLU A 28 15.53 -3.26 8.18
C GLU A 28 14.77 -3.11 6.87
N SER A 29 14.46 -4.22 6.20
CA SER A 29 13.66 -4.24 4.98
C SER A 29 12.22 -4.62 5.31
N ILE A 30 11.25 -3.86 4.80
CA ILE A 30 9.82 -4.05 5.06
C ILE A 30 9.06 -4.02 3.73
N GLY A 31 8.36 -5.11 3.41
CA GLY A 31 7.45 -5.20 2.27
C GLY A 31 6.02 -4.82 2.68
N VAL A 32 5.48 -3.74 2.12
CA VAL A 32 4.11 -3.28 2.41
C VAL A 32 3.28 -3.32 1.14
N MET A 33 2.09 -3.92 1.20
CA MET A 33 1.24 -4.19 0.04
C MET A 33 -0.18 -3.69 0.25
N SER A 34 -0.79 -3.20 -0.83
CA SER A 34 -2.24 -3.01 -0.96
C SER A 34 -2.80 -4.02 -1.94
N TYR A 35 -3.88 -4.72 -1.57
CA TYR A 35 -4.51 -5.70 -2.42
C TYR A 35 -6.03 -5.74 -2.25
N ASN A 36 -6.77 -5.15 -3.18
CA ASN A 36 -8.19 -5.42 -3.32
C ASN A 36 -8.35 -6.81 -3.97
N ILE A 37 -8.91 -7.77 -3.21
CA ILE A 37 -9.02 -9.17 -3.63
C ILE A 37 -10.36 -9.50 -4.30
N HIS A 38 -11.20 -8.53 -4.55
CA HIS A 38 -12.51 -8.68 -5.17
C HIS A 38 -13.38 -9.77 -4.52
N ARG A 39 -14.33 -9.34 -3.66
CA ARG A 39 -15.36 -10.20 -3.08
C ARG A 39 -14.83 -11.50 -2.46
N GLY A 40 -13.81 -11.35 -1.61
CA GLY A 40 -13.20 -12.44 -0.85
C GLY A 40 -12.13 -13.23 -1.61
N GLY A 41 -11.65 -12.75 -2.76
CA GLY A 41 -10.58 -13.41 -3.51
C GLY A 41 -10.95 -14.76 -4.14
N ILE A 42 -12.25 -15.09 -4.22
CA ILE A 42 -12.76 -16.38 -4.67
C ILE A 42 -13.80 -16.29 -5.79
N ILE A 43 -14.20 -15.08 -6.16
CA ILE A 43 -15.26 -14.86 -7.16
C ILE A 43 -14.68 -14.61 -8.54
N HIS A 44 -13.63 -13.76 -8.64
CA HIS A 44 -13.01 -13.45 -9.90
C HIS A 44 -12.33 -14.70 -10.47
N ASN A 45 -12.66 -15.06 -11.71
CA ASN A 45 -12.18 -16.27 -12.37
C ASN A 45 -12.40 -17.58 -11.56
N LYS A 46 -13.27 -17.57 -10.53
CA LYS A 46 -13.56 -18.72 -9.64
C LYS A 46 -12.28 -19.34 -9.03
N GLN A 47 -11.31 -18.52 -8.70
CA GLN A 47 -10.04 -19.01 -8.15
C GLN A 47 -10.16 -19.34 -6.66
N PRO A 48 -9.38 -20.31 -6.16
CA PRO A 48 -9.28 -20.55 -4.72
C PRO A 48 -8.49 -19.44 -4.04
N LEU A 49 -8.76 -19.18 -2.76
CA LEU A 49 -8.08 -18.16 -1.96
C LEU A 49 -6.56 -18.36 -1.89
N SER A 50 -6.08 -19.59 -2.09
CA SER A 50 -4.65 -19.90 -2.20
C SER A 50 -3.94 -19.19 -3.35
N GLN A 51 -4.65 -18.76 -4.40
CA GLN A 51 -4.05 -17.93 -5.45
C GLN A 51 -3.74 -16.51 -4.95
N THR A 52 -4.62 -15.94 -4.12
CA THR A 52 -4.34 -14.68 -3.43
C THR A 52 -3.12 -14.81 -2.51
N ALA A 53 -3.08 -15.89 -1.69
CA ALA A 53 -1.93 -16.17 -0.83
C ALA A 53 -0.63 -16.34 -1.62
N LYS A 54 -0.67 -17.07 -2.76
CA LYS A 54 0.48 -17.22 -3.68
C LYS A 54 0.97 -15.88 -4.20
N GLY A 55 0.06 -14.96 -4.57
CA GLY A 55 0.41 -13.62 -5.02
C GLY A 55 1.13 -12.82 -3.93
N ILE A 56 0.64 -12.85 -2.70
CA ILE A 56 1.26 -12.18 -1.55
C ILE A 56 2.67 -12.74 -1.28
N GLN A 57 2.84 -14.07 -1.32
CA GLN A 57 4.14 -14.71 -1.15
C GLN A 57 5.12 -14.36 -2.28
N LEU A 58 4.66 -14.36 -3.53
CA LEU A 58 5.45 -13.96 -4.70
C LEU A 58 5.92 -12.50 -4.59
N ALA A 59 5.04 -11.63 -4.09
CA ALA A 59 5.33 -10.22 -3.86
C ALA A 59 6.31 -9.99 -2.69
N LYS A 60 6.62 -11.00 -1.87
CA LYS A 60 7.46 -10.90 -0.66
C LYS A 60 6.98 -9.78 0.28
N ALA A 61 5.67 -9.62 0.38
CA ALA A 61 5.10 -8.67 1.32
C ALA A 61 5.27 -9.18 2.76
N ASP A 62 5.37 -8.25 3.71
CA ASP A 62 5.41 -8.53 5.16
C ASP A 62 4.12 -8.06 5.84
N ILE A 63 3.50 -7.01 5.27
CA ILE A 63 2.26 -6.40 5.74
C ILE A 63 1.36 -6.14 4.53
N VAL A 64 0.12 -6.59 4.59
CA VAL A 64 -0.84 -6.40 3.49
C VAL A 64 -2.15 -5.83 4.01
N GLY A 65 -2.56 -4.68 3.48
CA GLY A 65 -3.92 -4.20 3.59
C GLY A 65 -4.79 -4.86 2.52
N ILE A 66 -5.79 -5.58 2.96
CA ILE A 66 -6.72 -6.32 2.10
C ILE A 66 -8.05 -5.57 2.03
N GLN A 67 -8.54 -5.33 0.83
CA GLN A 67 -9.87 -4.78 0.60
C GLN A 67 -10.77 -5.87 0.00
N GLU A 68 -12.08 -5.73 0.21
CA GLU A 68 -13.11 -6.66 -0.26
C GLU A 68 -12.97 -8.11 0.23
N THR A 69 -12.65 -8.29 1.50
CA THR A 69 -12.52 -9.63 2.12
C THR A 69 -13.85 -10.40 2.16
N ARG A 70 -14.99 -9.72 2.02
CA ARG A 70 -16.31 -10.34 2.10
C ARG A 70 -16.76 -10.95 0.79
N SER A 71 -17.20 -12.20 0.86
CA SER A 71 -17.81 -12.97 -0.22
C SER A 71 -19.22 -13.41 0.16
N PRO A 72 -20.01 -13.98 -0.78
CA PRO A 72 -21.28 -14.63 -0.44
C PRO A 72 -21.14 -15.79 0.55
N LYS A 73 -19.94 -16.32 0.76
CA LYS A 73 -19.64 -17.42 1.69
C LYS A 73 -19.12 -16.95 3.06
N GLY A 74 -18.98 -15.65 3.26
CA GLY A 74 -18.43 -15.04 4.47
C GLY A 74 -17.17 -14.22 4.22
N ASP A 75 -16.56 -13.74 5.30
CA ASP A 75 -15.28 -13.04 5.27
C ASP A 75 -14.13 -14.03 5.13
N THR A 76 -13.19 -13.77 4.24
CA THR A 76 -12.07 -14.66 3.92
C THR A 76 -10.74 -14.23 4.54
N LEU A 77 -10.70 -13.13 5.29
CA LEU A 77 -9.46 -12.58 5.86
C LEU A 77 -8.74 -13.59 6.78
N VAL A 78 -9.52 -14.20 7.71
CA VAL A 78 -8.99 -15.18 8.66
C VAL A 78 -8.43 -16.40 7.94
N ASP A 79 -9.12 -16.88 6.90
CA ASP A 79 -8.65 -18.02 6.11
C ASP A 79 -7.41 -17.66 5.30
N LEU A 80 -7.31 -16.43 4.77
CA LEU A 80 -6.11 -15.95 4.11
C LEU A 80 -4.92 -15.86 5.07
N ALA A 81 -5.13 -15.33 6.27
CA ALA A 81 -4.11 -15.27 7.32
C ALA A 81 -3.61 -16.67 7.71
N LYS A 82 -4.52 -17.65 7.85
CA LYS A 82 -4.16 -19.06 8.11
C LYS A 82 -3.33 -19.67 6.97
N LEU A 83 -3.69 -19.42 5.71
CA LEU A 83 -2.92 -19.90 4.55
C LEU A 83 -1.50 -19.32 4.52
N LEU A 84 -1.31 -18.10 4.99
CA LEU A 84 -0.02 -17.43 5.07
C LEU A 84 0.76 -17.80 6.36
N GLY A 85 0.08 -18.30 7.40
CA GLY A 85 0.66 -18.48 8.74
C GLY A 85 0.92 -17.16 9.45
N TRP A 86 0.09 -16.13 9.23
CA TRP A 86 0.29 -14.76 9.67
C TRP A 86 -0.74 -14.29 10.69
N ASN A 87 -0.40 -13.21 11.39
CA ASN A 87 -1.32 -12.46 12.23
C ASN A 87 -2.31 -11.64 11.36
N HIS A 88 -3.45 -11.29 11.92
CA HIS A 88 -4.48 -10.49 11.23
C HIS A 88 -5.27 -9.62 12.19
N ASP A 89 -5.87 -8.57 11.65
CA ASP A 89 -6.86 -7.73 12.31
C ASP A 89 -8.07 -7.58 11.40
N GLU A 90 -9.20 -8.18 11.79
CA GLU A 90 -10.44 -8.15 11.00
C GLU A 90 -11.04 -6.74 10.88
N GLY A 91 -10.85 -5.91 11.94
CA GLY A 91 -11.39 -4.55 11.98
C GLY A 91 -10.80 -3.64 10.91
N SER A 92 -9.52 -3.81 10.61
CA SER A 92 -8.79 -3.03 9.60
C SER A 92 -8.57 -3.77 8.27
N GLY A 93 -8.82 -5.08 8.23
CA GLY A 93 -8.54 -5.88 7.04
C GLY A 93 -7.04 -6.04 6.76
N ILE A 94 -6.20 -6.11 7.80
CA ILE A 94 -4.75 -6.24 7.66
C ILE A 94 -4.32 -7.65 8.00
N VAL A 95 -3.42 -8.23 7.18
CA VAL A 95 -2.67 -9.43 7.48
C VAL A 95 -1.17 -9.12 7.50
N THR A 96 -0.42 -9.71 8.43
CA THR A 96 1.01 -9.42 8.60
C THR A 96 1.78 -10.56 9.25
N ARG A 97 3.05 -10.73 8.88
CA ARG A 97 3.94 -11.66 9.59
C ARG A 97 4.39 -11.14 10.96
N TYR A 98 4.29 -9.83 11.19
CA TYR A 98 4.70 -9.19 12.43
C TYR A 98 3.65 -9.36 13.55
N GLU A 99 4.09 -9.22 14.80
CA GLU A 99 3.22 -9.12 15.95
C GLU A 99 2.36 -7.85 15.85
N ILE A 100 1.04 -7.98 15.96
CA ILE A 100 0.12 -6.86 16.10
C ILE A 100 0.10 -6.46 17.58
N VAL A 101 0.55 -5.24 17.87
CA VAL A 101 0.63 -4.72 19.24
C VAL A 101 -0.68 -4.06 19.64
N ASP A 102 -1.25 -3.24 18.73
CA ASP A 102 -2.52 -2.55 18.95
C ASP A 102 -3.38 -2.57 17.70
N SER A 103 -4.68 -2.78 17.87
CA SER A 103 -5.70 -2.53 16.86
C SER A 103 -6.18 -1.09 16.96
N LEU A 104 -6.07 -0.35 15.85
CA LEU A 104 -6.56 1.01 15.70
C LEU A 104 -7.92 0.98 14.97
N LYS A 105 -8.62 2.12 14.90
CA LYS A 105 -9.95 2.15 14.27
C LYS A 105 -9.96 1.74 12.78
N SER A 106 -8.87 2.06 12.05
CA SER A 106 -8.73 1.75 10.61
C SER A 106 -7.35 1.20 10.28
N GLY A 107 -6.66 0.60 11.25
CA GLY A 107 -5.30 0.14 11.10
C GLY A 107 -4.78 -0.61 12.31
N VAL A 108 -3.49 -0.88 12.30
CA VAL A 108 -2.78 -1.56 13.39
C VAL A 108 -1.45 -0.89 13.70
N SER A 109 -0.95 -1.11 14.92
CA SER A 109 0.46 -0.96 15.26
C SER A 109 1.11 -2.34 15.26
N VAL A 110 2.21 -2.49 14.54
CA VAL A 110 2.98 -3.73 14.47
C VAL A 110 4.38 -3.53 15.04
N LYS A 111 4.94 -4.58 15.63
CA LYS A 111 6.31 -4.61 16.11
C LYS A 111 7.21 -5.23 15.05
N LEU A 112 8.10 -4.43 14.51
CA LEU A 112 9.09 -4.83 13.51
C LEU A 112 10.20 -5.70 14.12
N ASP A 113 10.99 -6.37 13.29
CA ASP A 113 12.09 -7.23 13.74
C ASP A 113 13.17 -6.44 14.51
N SER A 114 13.35 -5.16 14.22
CA SER A 114 14.20 -4.24 14.97
C SER A 114 13.67 -3.89 16.37
N GLY A 115 12.44 -4.28 16.69
CA GLY A 115 11.72 -3.88 17.91
C GLY A 115 11.03 -2.52 17.82
N ARG A 116 11.21 -1.77 16.72
CA ARG A 116 10.48 -0.52 16.46
C ARG A 116 9.02 -0.81 16.10
N HIS A 117 8.15 0.18 16.31
CA HIS A 117 6.76 0.08 15.89
C HIS A 117 6.55 0.75 14.53
N ALA A 118 5.71 0.13 13.69
CA ALA A 118 5.18 0.75 12.49
C ALA A 118 3.66 0.81 12.58
N TYR A 119 3.07 1.86 12.02
CA TYR A 119 1.62 2.03 11.96
C TYR A 119 1.15 1.83 10.52
N VAL A 120 0.14 0.99 10.36
CA VAL A 120 -0.41 0.66 9.05
C VAL A 120 -1.91 0.90 9.06
N PHE A 121 -2.39 1.72 8.15
CA PHE A 121 -3.81 1.99 7.93
C PHE A 121 -4.21 1.40 6.59
N ASN A 122 -5.37 0.73 6.57
CA ASN A 122 -5.94 0.17 5.36
C ASN A 122 -7.26 0.87 5.04
N VAL A 123 -7.40 1.34 3.79
CA VAL A 123 -8.60 2.04 3.33
C VAL A 123 -9.22 1.32 2.13
N HIS A 124 -10.55 1.35 2.10
CA HIS A 124 -11.34 1.08 0.90
C HIS A 124 -12.36 2.21 0.80
N LEU A 125 -12.03 3.22 0.01
CA LEU A 125 -12.87 4.41 -0.10
C LEU A 125 -14.09 4.14 -0.99
N PRO A 126 -15.16 4.94 -0.88
CA PRO A 126 -16.37 4.76 -1.70
C PRO A 126 -16.06 4.75 -3.20
N SER A 127 -16.51 3.71 -3.89
CA SER A 127 -16.29 3.54 -5.33
C SER A 127 -17.13 4.51 -6.18
N HIS A 128 -18.19 5.08 -5.61
CA HIS A 128 -19.13 5.93 -6.34
C HIS A 128 -19.46 7.23 -5.61
N PRO A 129 -19.70 8.32 -6.37
CA PRO A 129 -19.47 8.45 -7.82
C PRO A 129 -17.98 8.39 -8.17
N TYR A 130 -17.65 7.84 -9.34
CA TYR A 130 -16.29 7.75 -9.87
C TYR A 130 -16.06 8.84 -10.91
N GLN A 131 -15.26 9.83 -10.60
CA GLN A 131 -15.13 11.05 -11.41
C GLN A 131 -14.55 10.80 -12.81
N PRO A 132 -13.63 9.86 -13.04
CA PRO A 132 -13.22 9.51 -14.40
C PRO A 132 -14.42 9.11 -15.28
N TYR A 133 -15.38 8.33 -14.75
CA TYR A 133 -16.58 7.97 -15.50
C TYR A 133 -17.52 9.14 -15.72
N GLN A 134 -17.63 10.05 -14.73
CA GLN A 134 -18.45 11.26 -14.88
C GLN A 134 -17.90 12.19 -15.97
N LEU A 135 -16.55 12.34 -16.05
CA LEU A 135 -15.85 13.18 -17.04
C LEU A 135 -15.84 12.58 -18.45
N LEU A 136 -15.87 11.24 -18.55
CA LEU A 136 -15.80 10.52 -19.82
C LEU A 136 -17.18 10.00 -20.30
N GLU A 137 -18.25 10.36 -19.60
CA GLU A 137 -19.62 9.90 -19.87
C GLU A 137 -19.78 8.37 -19.90
N ILE A 138 -18.91 7.66 -19.17
CA ILE A 138 -18.96 6.20 -19.09
C ILE A 138 -20.09 5.75 -18.16
N ARG A 139 -20.97 4.86 -18.65
CA ARG A 139 -22.04 4.22 -17.89
C ARG A 139 -21.73 2.74 -17.67
N PRO A 140 -21.09 2.37 -16.57
CA PRO A 140 -20.70 0.98 -16.33
C PRO A 140 -21.94 0.10 -16.11
N LYS A 141 -22.11 -0.94 -16.92
CA LYS A 141 -23.30 -1.82 -16.89
C LYS A 141 -23.45 -2.63 -15.60
N TRP A 142 -22.38 -2.84 -14.86
CA TRP A 142 -22.40 -3.61 -13.60
C TRP A 142 -22.91 -2.81 -12.40
N HIS A 143 -23.07 -1.49 -12.54
CA HIS A 143 -23.47 -0.64 -11.43
C HIS A 143 -24.99 -0.46 -11.38
N LYS A 144 -25.60 -0.70 -10.20
CA LYS A 144 -27.05 -0.57 -9.99
C LYS A 144 -27.63 0.84 -10.22
N HIS A 145 -26.75 1.87 -10.25
CA HIS A 145 -27.11 3.28 -10.37
C HIS A 145 -26.70 3.90 -11.71
N THR A 146 -26.53 3.09 -12.76
CA THR A 146 -26.11 3.56 -14.09
C THR A 146 -26.99 4.64 -14.70
N ASN A 147 -28.28 4.68 -14.32
CA ASN A 147 -29.24 5.64 -14.86
C ASN A 147 -29.15 7.04 -14.21
N ASN A 148 -28.44 7.18 -13.07
CA ASN A 148 -28.39 8.41 -12.28
C ASN A 148 -26.97 8.99 -12.17
N ILE A 149 -26.10 8.71 -13.15
CA ILE A 149 -24.77 9.32 -13.18
C ILE A 149 -24.89 10.76 -13.65
N THR A 150 -24.50 11.71 -12.82
CA THR A 150 -24.33 13.11 -13.22
C THR A 150 -23.00 13.24 -13.95
N PHE A 151 -23.01 13.65 -15.20
CA PHE A 151 -21.80 13.98 -15.94
C PHE A 151 -21.29 15.36 -15.54
N ILE A 152 -20.00 15.54 -15.61
CA ILE A 152 -19.27 16.74 -15.24
C ILE A 152 -18.23 17.06 -16.31
N GLU A 153 -17.83 18.33 -16.42
CA GLU A 153 -16.96 18.79 -17.50
C GLU A 153 -15.68 19.47 -16.98
N THR A 154 -15.68 19.89 -15.72
CA THR A 154 -14.61 20.72 -15.17
C THR A 154 -13.82 20.06 -14.04
N GLU A 155 -12.56 20.50 -13.87
CA GLU A 155 -11.71 20.11 -12.74
C GLU A 155 -12.37 20.46 -11.39
N ALA A 156 -13.04 21.63 -11.31
CA ALA A 156 -13.69 22.09 -10.08
C ALA A 156 -14.85 21.15 -9.65
N GLU A 157 -15.70 20.75 -10.60
CA GLU A 157 -16.76 19.78 -10.35
C GLU A 157 -16.19 18.42 -9.94
N ALA A 158 -15.14 17.94 -10.63
CA ALA A 158 -14.51 16.67 -10.29
C ALA A 158 -13.98 16.67 -8.84
N ILE A 159 -13.29 17.75 -8.45
CA ILE A 159 -12.80 17.91 -7.07
C ILE A 159 -13.95 17.98 -6.06
N GLU A 160 -15.01 18.73 -6.36
CA GLU A 160 -16.17 18.84 -5.46
C GLU A 160 -16.86 17.49 -5.24
N TRP A 161 -17.14 16.76 -6.32
CA TRP A 161 -17.76 15.44 -6.25
C TRP A 161 -16.86 14.41 -5.56
N ALA A 162 -15.55 14.42 -5.81
CA ALA A 162 -14.59 13.55 -5.15
C ALA A 162 -14.52 13.83 -3.64
N LYS A 163 -14.49 15.10 -3.22
CA LYS A 163 -14.54 15.48 -1.80
C LYS A 163 -15.83 15.01 -1.12
N LYS A 164 -16.98 15.18 -1.77
CA LYS A 164 -18.27 14.70 -1.25
C LYS A 164 -18.25 13.19 -1.05
N ALA A 165 -17.66 12.45 -1.98
CA ALA A 165 -17.64 10.99 -1.94
C ALA A 165 -16.67 10.44 -0.88
N ARG A 166 -15.45 10.97 -0.77
CA ARG A 166 -14.32 10.33 -0.07
C ARG A 166 -13.68 11.18 1.01
N GLY A 167 -13.88 12.50 1.00
CA GLY A 167 -13.19 13.42 1.92
C GLY A 167 -13.44 13.12 3.40
N ALA A 168 -14.65 12.68 3.76
CA ALA A 168 -14.96 12.33 5.16
C ALA A 168 -14.15 11.12 5.63
N GLU A 169 -13.99 10.09 4.79
CA GLU A 169 -13.29 8.85 5.14
C GLU A 169 -11.78 9.07 5.22
N ILE A 170 -11.17 9.70 4.21
CA ILE A 170 -9.73 10.00 4.25
C ILE A 170 -9.40 10.94 5.42
N GLY A 171 -10.26 11.92 5.70
CA GLY A 171 -10.11 12.81 6.85
C GLY A 171 -10.14 12.08 8.19
N LYS A 172 -10.91 10.98 8.34
CA LYS A 172 -10.89 10.14 9.56
C LYS A 172 -9.52 9.47 9.74
N VAL A 173 -8.96 8.91 8.67
CA VAL A 173 -7.63 8.26 8.70
C VAL A 173 -6.56 9.29 9.05
N LEU A 174 -6.54 10.45 8.38
CA LEU A 174 -5.55 11.49 8.64
C LEU A 174 -5.62 12.04 10.08
N ARG A 175 -6.82 12.14 10.68
CA ARG A 175 -6.96 12.48 12.11
C ARG A 175 -6.35 11.42 13.02
N GLN A 176 -6.55 10.13 12.75
CA GLN A 176 -5.92 9.04 13.50
C GLN A 176 -4.40 9.10 13.39
N VAL A 177 -3.86 9.27 12.17
CA VAL A 177 -2.43 9.45 11.94
C VAL A 177 -1.87 10.63 12.75
N LYS A 178 -2.61 11.76 12.80
CA LYS A 178 -2.21 12.93 13.58
C LYS A 178 -2.19 12.66 15.08
N SER A 179 -2.97 11.71 15.58
CA SER A 179 -3.05 11.36 17.02
C SER A 179 -2.04 10.27 17.42
N LEU A 180 -1.26 9.69 16.51
CA LEU A 180 -0.27 8.67 16.85
C LEU A 180 0.74 9.19 17.87
N PRO A 181 1.18 8.35 18.82
CA PRO A 181 2.13 8.75 19.85
C PRO A 181 3.52 9.01 19.29
N ASP A 182 3.99 8.16 18.36
CA ASP A 182 5.26 8.36 17.67
C ASP A 182 5.03 9.13 16.37
N LYS A 183 5.56 10.37 16.32
CA LYS A 183 5.42 11.26 15.16
C LYS A 183 6.45 11.01 14.06
N ASP A 184 7.57 10.40 14.42
CA ASP A 184 8.71 10.12 13.53
C ASP A 184 8.74 8.68 13.04
N GLY A 185 7.96 7.79 13.66
CA GLY A 185 7.87 6.38 13.31
C GLY A 185 7.33 6.12 11.91
N PRO A 186 7.59 4.93 11.37
CA PRO A 186 7.05 4.50 10.07
C PRO A 186 5.52 4.46 10.10
N VAL A 187 4.88 5.18 9.17
CA VAL A 187 3.43 5.16 8.97
C VAL A 187 3.14 4.86 7.51
N PHE A 188 2.30 3.86 7.28
CA PHE A 188 1.81 3.47 5.98
C PHE A 188 0.30 3.67 5.90
N VAL A 189 -0.19 4.17 4.78
CA VAL A 189 -1.60 4.15 4.43
C VAL A 189 -1.72 3.45 3.09
N VAL A 190 -2.35 2.29 3.12
CA VAL A 190 -2.52 1.45 1.93
C VAL A 190 -3.99 1.29 1.62
N GLY A 191 -4.33 0.97 0.38
CA GLY A 191 -5.71 0.67 0.06
C GLY A 191 -6.11 0.95 -1.38
N ASP A 192 -7.35 0.58 -1.65
CA ASP A 192 -8.11 1.03 -2.80
C ASP A 192 -8.79 2.37 -2.47
N PHE A 193 -8.26 3.42 -3.05
CA PHE A 193 -8.78 4.78 -2.83
C PHE A 193 -9.99 5.09 -3.69
N ASN A 194 -10.28 4.24 -4.69
CA ASN A 194 -11.37 4.47 -5.64
C ASN A 194 -11.34 5.89 -6.24
N GLU A 195 -10.18 6.49 -6.29
CA GLU A 195 -9.90 7.82 -6.82
C GLU A 195 -8.46 7.84 -7.37
N PRO A 196 -8.24 8.34 -8.59
CA PRO A 196 -6.89 8.47 -9.13
C PRO A 196 -6.03 9.49 -8.36
N SER A 197 -4.74 9.53 -8.64
CA SER A 197 -3.84 10.51 -8.04
C SER A 197 -3.76 11.80 -8.85
N HIS A 198 -3.61 12.93 -8.16
CA HIS A 198 -3.22 14.21 -8.78
C HIS A 198 -1.86 14.14 -9.50
N LEU A 199 -1.03 13.15 -9.17
CA LEU A 199 0.26 12.87 -9.82
C LEU A 199 0.10 12.07 -11.12
N ASP A 200 -1.09 11.58 -11.42
CA ASP A 200 -1.41 10.80 -12.62
C ASP A 200 -2.27 11.61 -13.59
N TRP A 201 -3.25 12.35 -13.07
CA TRP A 201 -4.14 13.19 -13.86
C TRP A 201 -3.54 14.59 -14.07
N THR A 202 -2.39 14.64 -14.70
CA THR A 202 -1.59 15.84 -14.92
C THR A 202 -1.98 16.59 -16.20
N LYS A 203 -1.45 17.81 -16.36
CA LYS A 203 -1.58 18.54 -17.64
C LYS A 203 -0.89 17.81 -18.79
N ALA A 204 0.21 17.09 -18.52
CA ALA A 204 0.93 16.33 -19.53
C ALA A 204 0.09 15.14 -20.00
N ALA A 205 -0.50 14.39 -19.06
CA ALA A 205 -1.38 13.27 -19.37
C ALA A 205 -2.63 13.69 -20.14
N ALA A 206 -3.25 14.83 -19.77
CA ALA A 206 -4.39 15.38 -20.50
C ALA A 206 -4.01 15.82 -21.91
N LYS A 207 -2.86 16.52 -22.08
CA LYS A 207 -2.36 16.93 -23.41
C LYS A 207 -2.06 15.74 -24.31
N ALA A 208 -1.64 14.63 -23.74
CA ALA A 208 -1.37 13.38 -24.48
C ALA A 208 -2.64 12.55 -24.76
N GLY A 209 -3.83 13.02 -24.33
CA GLY A 209 -5.10 12.33 -24.55
C GLY A 209 -5.33 11.11 -23.65
N ARG A 210 -4.51 10.93 -22.59
CA ARG A 210 -4.71 9.83 -21.65
C ARG A 210 -5.93 10.06 -20.75
N HIS A 211 -6.17 11.31 -20.38
CA HIS A 211 -7.32 11.76 -19.61
C HIS A 211 -7.96 12.97 -20.30
N PRO A 212 -9.27 13.22 -20.11
CA PRO A 212 -9.94 14.32 -20.78
C PRO A 212 -9.43 15.70 -20.33
N ILE A 213 -9.13 15.82 -19.05
CA ILE A 213 -8.61 17.03 -18.41
C ILE A 213 -7.64 16.69 -17.28
N LYS A 214 -6.85 17.68 -16.83
CA LYS A 214 -6.12 17.57 -15.56
C LYS A 214 -7.11 17.63 -14.40
N VAL A 215 -6.88 16.82 -13.35
CA VAL A 215 -7.62 16.92 -12.09
C VAL A 215 -6.67 16.78 -10.90
N ALA A 216 -6.67 17.77 -10.00
CA ALA A 216 -5.97 17.69 -8.71
C ALA A 216 -6.81 16.93 -7.69
N TYR A 217 -6.90 15.61 -7.86
CA TYR A 217 -7.73 14.74 -7.01
C TYR A 217 -7.47 14.94 -5.52
N PRO A 218 -8.53 15.17 -4.71
CA PRO A 218 -8.38 15.64 -3.34
C PRO A 218 -7.77 14.62 -2.40
N THR A 219 -8.09 13.31 -2.50
CA THR A 219 -7.54 12.34 -1.54
C THR A 219 -6.02 12.26 -1.62
N SER A 220 -5.46 12.17 -2.82
CA SER A 220 -4.01 12.14 -3.02
C SER A 220 -3.34 13.48 -2.68
N THR A 221 -4.02 14.60 -2.89
CA THR A 221 -3.54 15.94 -2.51
C THR A 221 -3.51 16.08 -0.98
N GLU A 222 -4.55 15.63 -0.26
CA GLU A 222 -4.63 15.64 1.20
C GLU A 222 -3.56 14.71 1.82
N MET A 223 -3.30 13.54 1.22
CA MET A 223 -2.21 12.67 1.64
C MET A 223 -0.85 13.39 1.53
N ALA A 224 -0.57 14.05 0.41
CA ALA A 224 0.66 14.81 0.22
C ALA A 224 0.79 15.98 1.23
N GLN A 225 -0.29 16.73 1.48
CA GLN A 225 -0.34 17.81 2.48
C GLN A 225 -0.13 17.30 3.91
N ALA A 226 -0.53 16.06 4.21
CA ALA A 226 -0.27 15.39 5.48
C ALA A 226 1.16 14.81 5.61
N GLY A 227 2.02 15.07 4.62
CA GLY A 227 3.42 14.65 4.60
C GLY A 227 3.66 13.21 4.11
N PHE A 228 2.66 12.56 3.53
CA PHE A 228 2.84 11.27 2.90
C PHE A 228 3.43 11.41 1.50
N ARG A 229 4.23 10.43 1.13
CA ARG A 229 4.75 10.23 -0.22
C ARG A 229 4.06 9.01 -0.85
N ASP A 230 3.75 9.09 -2.11
CA ASP A 230 3.29 7.96 -2.92
C ASP A 230 4.53 7.12 -3.30
N SER A 231 4.56 5.85 -2.87
CA SER A 231 5.70 4.98 -3.10
C SER A 231 5.96 4.74 -4.58
N TYR A 232 4.88 4.53 -5.38
CA TYR A 232 4.99 4.29 -6.81
C TYR A 232 5.57 5.52 -7.54
N ARG A 233 5.03 6.72 -7.29
CA ARG A 233 5.54 7.95 -7.90
C ARG A 233 6.89 8.41 -7.36
N THR A 234 7.30 7.95 -6.18
CA THR A 234 8.66 8.16 -5.68
C THR A 234 9.69 7.39 -6.52
N ILE A 235 9.39 6.17 -6.95
CA ILE A 235 10.26 5.33 -7.79
C ILE A 235 10.08 5.65 -9.28
N TYR A 236 8.83 5.85 -9.71
CA TYR A 236 8.43 6.07 -11.10
C TYR A 236 7.77 7.46 -11.26
N PRO A 237 8.54 8.55 -11.25
CA PRO A 237 7.98 9.91 -11.26
C PRO A 237 7.30 10.33 -12.57
N ASP A 238 7.61 9.66 -13.68
CA ASP A 238 7.05 9.93 -15.00
C ASP A 238 5.79 9.10 -15.23
N GLU A 239 4.61 9.71 -15.06
CA GLU A 239 3.31 9.07 -15.20
C GLU A 239 3.00 8.65 -16.64
N MET A 240 3.67 9.25 -17.60
CA MET A 240 3.48 8.91 -19.01
C MET A 240 4.21 7.63 -19.40
N LYS A 241 5.41 7.41 -18.83
CA LYS A 241 6.19 6.18 -19.07
C LYS A 241 5.72 5.03 -18.21
N ASN A 242 5.32 5.34 -16.97
CA ASN A 242 4.97 4.35 -15.96
C ASN A 242 3.56 4.65 -15.43
N PRO A 243 2.49 4.33 -16.16
CA PRO A 243 1.11 4.61 -15.75
C PRO A 243 0.72 3.89 -14.45
N GLY A 244 1.26 2.69 -14.21
CA GLY A 244 1.01 1.94 -12.99
C GLY A 244 -0.43 1.52 -12.78
N ILE A 245 -1.15 1.23 -13.84
CA ILE A 245 -2.58 0.92 -13.84
C ILE A 245 -2.89 -0.25 -12.92
N THR A 246 -3.73 -0.03 -11.91
CA THR A 246 -4.22 -1.06 -11.00
C THR A 246 -5.67 -1.48 -11.27
N TRP A 247 -6.49 -0.60 -11.80
CA TRP A 247 -7.87 -0.84 -12.19
C TRP A 247 -8.01 -0.73 -13.71
N SER A 248 -8.54 -1.68 -14.48
CA SER A 248 -8.95 -3.00 -14.03
C SER A 248 -8.36 -4.05 -14.97
N PRO A 249 -7.81 -5.18 -14.48
CA PRO A 249 -7.39 -6.31 -15.31
C PRO A 249 -8.57 -7.05 -15.97
N ALA A 250 -9.81 -6.76 -15.58
CA ALA A 250 -11.01 -7.35 -16.16
C ALA A 250 -11.32 -6.86 -17.58
N TYR A 251 -10.67 -5.79 -18.04
CA TYR A 251 -10.89 -5.16 -19.35
C TYR A 251 -9.55 -4.87 -20.03
N GLN A 252 -9.53 -4.94 -21.35
CA GLN A 252 -8.37 -4.47 -22.12
C GLN A 252 -8.23 -2.95 -22.01
N VAL A 253 -7.00 -2.45 -21.98
CA VAL A 253 -6.75 -1.00 -22.00
C VAL A 253 -7.32 -0.39 -23.28
N GLY A 254 -8.07 0.71 -23.13
CA GLY A 254 -8.80 1.33 -24.24
C GLY A 254 -10.22 0.81 -24.45
N ASP A 255 -10.71 -0.13 -23.63
CA ASP A 255 -12.10 -0.56 -23.67
C ASP A 255 -13.02 0.63 -23.29
N PRO A 256 -13.98 1.04 -24.15
CA PRO A 256 -14.82 2.20 -23.90
C PRO A 256 -15.82 2.02 -22.74
N ARG A 257 -15.92 0.81 -22.19
CA ARG A 257 -16.80 0.51 -21.05
C ARG A 257 -16.19 0.87 -19.70
N THR A 258 -14.90 1.21 -19.68
CA THR A 258 -14.16 1.53 -18.46
C THR A 258 -13.08 2.58 -18.75
N HIS A 259 -12.50 3.12 -17.70
CA HIS A 259 -11.26 3.89 -17.76
C HIS A 259 -10.22 3.24 -16.86
N HIS A 260 -9.00 3.18 -17.35
CA HIS A 260 -7.92 2.49 -16.64
C HIS A 260 -7.09 3.48 -15.84
N ASP A 261 -7.15 3.32 -14.52
CA ASP A 261 -6.49 4.22 -13.58
C ASP A 261 -5.64 3.45 -12.56
N ARG A 262 -4.73 4.16 -11.94
CA ARG A 262 -4.07 3.73 -10.71
C ARG A 262 -4.86 4.29 -9.53
N ILE A 263 -5.52 3.40 -8.78
CA ILE A 263 -6.39 3.73 -7.65
C ILE A 263 -6.04 2.97 -6.37
N ASP A 264 -5.10 2.01 -6.47
CA ASP A 264 -4.54 1.28 -5.34
C ASP A 264 -3.16 1.86 -4.99
N PHE A 265 -2.93 2.17 -3.72
CA PHE A 265 -1.75 2.91 -3.31
C PHE A 265 -1.09 2.31 -2.07
N VAL A 266 0.23 2.55 -1.97
CA VAL A 266 1.02 2.43 -0.75
C VAL A 266 1.64 3.80 -0.48
N TYR A 267 0.99 4.58 0.39
CA TYR A 267 1.51 5.85 0.89
C TYR A 267 2.36 5.61 2.13
N PHE A 268 3.42 6.39 2.29
CA PHE A 268 4.34 6.24 3.41
C PHE A 268 4.87 7.58 3.93
N LYS A 269 5.18 7.62 5.23
CA LYS A 269 5.96 8.66 5.89
C LYS A 269 6.68 8.12 7.11
N GLY A 270 7.73 8.77 7.56
CA GLY A 270 8.53 8.42 8.73
C GLY A 270 9.98 8.82 8.55
N LYS A 271 10.67 9.09 9.67
CA LYS A 271 12.07 9.43 9.66
C LYS A 271 12.92 8.19 9.37
N GLY A 272 13.89 8.29 8.48
CA GLY A 272 14.76 7.18 8.09
C GLY A 272 14.08 6.13 7.20
N LEU A 273 12.82 6.33 6.79
CA LEU A 273 12.10 5.42 5.91
C LEU A 273 12.32 5.81 4.44
N GLU A 274 12.87 4.88 3.67
CA GLU A 274 13.13 5.05 2.23
C GLU A 274 12.49 3.92 1.45
N VAL A 275 11.74 4.24 0.39
CA VAL A 275 11.27 3.25 -0.58
C VAL A 275 12.43 2.85 -1.49
N LYS A 276 12.62 1.54 -1.71
CA LYS A 276 13.69 0.98 -2.55
C LYS A 276 13.17 0.39 -3.85
N GLU A 277 12.01 -0.21 -3.79
CA GLU A 277 11.41 -0.86 -4.95
C GLU A 277 9.89 -0.77 -4.82
N VAL A 278 9.20 -0.66 -5.95
CA VAL A 278 7.75 -0.85 -6.03
C VAL A 278 7.45 -1.75 -7.22
N LYS A 279 6.58 -2.72 -7.01
CA LYS A 279 6.12 -3.65 -8.03
C LYS A 279 4.60 -3.73 -8.07
N ILE A 280 4.08 -4.00 -9.25
CA ILE A 280 2.68 -4.34 -9.48
C ILE A 280 2.58 -5.86 -9.63
N LEU A 281 1.66 -6.48 -8.91
CA LEU A 281 1.26 -7.87 -9.08
C LEU A 281 -0.04 -7.91 -9.90
N GLY A 282 -0.06 -8.68 -10.96
CA GLY A 282 -1.21 -8.74 -11.86
C GLY A 282 -1.29 -10.00 -12.69
N GLU A 283 -2.07 -9.91 -13.77
CA GLU A 283 -2.47 -11.03 -14.63
C GLU A 283 -1.51 -11.33 -15.78
N ASN A 284 -0.68 -10.37 -16.17
CA ASN A 284 0.24 -10.51 -17.31
C ASN A 284 1.44 -9.54 -17.21
N GLU A 285 2.49 -9.80 -17.99
CA GLU A 285 3.75 -9.03 -18.01
C GLU A 285 3.62 -7.65 -18.68
N GLU A 286 2.56 -7.37 -19.42
CA GLU A 286 2.34 -6.08 -20.05
C GLU A 286 2.02 -4.99 -19.02
N TYR A 287 1.33 -5.37 -17.91
CA TYR A 287 0.85 -4.42 -16.92
C TYR A 287 1.36 -4.68 -15.50
N ALA A 288 2.12 -5.75 -15.30
CA ALA A 288 2.59 -6.14 -13.97
C ALA A 288 4.03 -6.66 -13.98
N ASP A 289 4.77 -6.35 -12.91
CA ASP A 289 6.13 -6.82 -12.68
C ASP A 289 6.15 -8.27 -12.16
N LEU A 290 5.08 -8.66 -11.48
CA LEU A 290 4.88 -9.99 -10.90
C LEU A 290 3.57 -10.56 -11.44
N VAL A 291 3.62 -11.79 -11.95
CA VAL A 291 2.45 -12.41 -12.60
C VAL A 291 1.96 -13.61 -11.82
N VAL A 292 0.66 -13.65 -11.57
CA VAL A 292 -0.07 -14.81 -11.06
C VAL A 292 -1.14 -15.21 -12.06
N SER A 293 -1.07 -16.44 -12.54
CA SER A 293 -2.06 -16.97 -13.48
C SER A 293 -2.66 -18.27 -12.94
N PRO A 294 -3.99 -18.43 -12.98
CA PRO A 294 -4.99 -17.39 -13.24
C PRO A 294 -5.03 -16.34 -12.13
N TYR A 295 -5.30 -15.08 -12.49
CA TYR A 295 -5.31 -13.97 -11.54
C TYR A 295 -6.64 -13.91 -10.78
N PRO A 296 -6.62 -13.74 -9.42
CA PRO A 296 -7.81 -13.92 -8.61
C PRO A 296 -8.62 -12.64 -8.35
N SER A 297 -8.21 -11.48 -8.87
CA SER A 297 -8.88 -10.19 -8.63
C SER A 297 -9.11 -9.38 -9.90
N ASP A 298 -10.01 -8.41 -9.84
CA ASP A 298 -10.21 -7.36 -10.85
C ASP A 298 -9.41 -6.08 -10.53
N HIS A 299 -8.56 -6.09 -9.50
CA HIS A 299 -7.52 -5.11 -9.22
C HIS A 299 -6.15 -5.74 -9.29
N ARG A 300 -5.14 -5.02 -9.80
CA ARG A 300 -3.73 -5.35 -9.59
C ARG A 300 -3.29 -4.84 -8.24
N ALA A 301 -2.48 -5.63 -7.56
CA ALA A 301 -1.95 -5.23 -6.26
C ALA A 301 -0.65 -4.42 -6.39
N VAL A 302 -0.38 -3.56 -5.42
CA VAL A 302 0.85 -2.76 -5.35
C VAL A 302 1.63 -3.17 -4.12
N VAL A 303 2.90 -3.55 -4.29
CA VAL A 303 3.84 -3.83 -3.20
C VAL A 303 5.02 -2.89 -3.25
N ALA A 304 5.36 -2.31 -2.12
CA ALA A 304 6.53 -1.44 -1.98
C ALA A 304 7.48 -1.99 -0.93
N THR A 305 8.76 -2.08 -1.26
CA THR A 305 9.82 -2.48 -0.34
C THR A 305 10.52 -1.25 0.20
N PHE A 306 10.59 -1.15 1.51
CA PHE A 306 11.21 -0.05 2.22
C PHE A 306 12.46 -0.50 2.97
N THR A 307 13.36 0.44 3.21
CA THR A 307 14.41 0.31 4.23
C THR A 307 14.18 1.33 5.32
N LEU A 308 14.36 0.88 6.57
CA LEU A 308 14.26 1.68 7.77
C LEU A 308 15.65 1.76 8.42
N LYS A 309 16.20 3.00 8.50
CA LYS A 309 17.50 3.31 9.11
C LYS A 309 17.35 3.75 10.56
#